data_aadc18b2114bc9a6e25c108b0841917e
#
_entry.id   aadc18b2114bc9a6e25c108b0841917e
#
_cell.length_a   1.000
_cell.length_b   1.000
_cell.length_c   1.000
_cell.angle_alpha   90.00
_cell.angle_beta   90.00
_cell.angle_gamma   90.00
#
_symmetry.space_group_name_H-M   'P 1'
#
loop_
_entity.id
_entity.type
_entity.pdbx_description
1 polymer ?
#
loop_
_entity_poly.entity_id
_entity_poly.type
_entity_poly.pdbx_seq_one_letter_code
_entity_poly.pdbx_strand_id
1 'polypeptide(L)'
;MLSCVFPYYYGYEADQFSFYRIPKLLVTDERFRGVSADAKLLYGLMLDRMSLSLRNGWLDAQGRVYIFFTVDEVMELLYCKSEKATRLLAELDSKKGVGLIERVR
;
A
#
# COMPACT_ATOMS: atom_id res chain seq x y z
N MET A 1 -15.06 -9.32 24.25
CA MET A 1 -15.17 -9.61 22.82
C MET A 1 -15.75 -8.43 22.07
N LEU A 2 -15.12 -8.05 20.98
CA LEU A 2 -15.63 -6.97 20.14
C LEU A 2 -16.49 -7.55 19.03
N SER A 3 -17.64 -6.94 18.83
CA SER A 3 -18.55 -7.30 17.77
C SER A 3 -18.67 -6.10 16.82
N CYS A 4 -18.31 -6.28 15.56
CA CYS A 4 -18.39 -5.23 14.55
C CYS A 4 -19.64 -5.41 13.73
N VAL A 5 -20.49 -4.39 13.73
CA VAL A 5 -21.72 -4.39 12.94
C VAL A 5 -21.65 -3.27 11.92
N PHE A 6 -21.76 -3.63 10.65
CA PHE A 6 -21.81 -2.68 9.55
C PHE A 6 -23.23 -2.64 8.99
N PRO A 7 -24.03 -1.66 9.38
CA PRO A 7 -25.47 -1.65 9.03
C PRO A 7 -25.75 -1.52 7.54
N TYR A 8 -24.74 -1.14 6.76
CA TYR A 8 -24.87 -0.95 5.31
C TYR A 8 -24.34 -2.13 4.49
N TYR A 9 -23.74 -3.16 5.16
CA TYR A 9 -23.15 -4.30 4.46
C TYR A 9 -23.86 -5.57 4.84
N TYR A 10 -24.71 -6.03 3.96
CA TYR A 10 -25.27 -7.38 4.07
C TYR A 10 -24.38 -8.33 3.27
N GLY A 11 -24.39 -9.63 3.60
CA GLY A 11 -23.42 -10.59 3.10
C GLY A 11 -23.08 -10.48 1.62
N TYR A 12 -24.06 -10.44 0.77
CA TYR A 12 -23.85 -10.35 -0.68
C TYR A 12 -23.48 -8.94 -1.15
N GLU A 13 -23.82 -7.92 -0.41
CA GLU A 13 -23.52 -6.53 -0.76
C GLU A 13 -22.07 -6.15 -0.52
N ALA A 14 -21.43 -6.80 0.45
CA ALA A 14 -20.02 -6.55 0.76
C ALA A 14 -19.11 -6.79 -0.44
N ASP A 15 -19.47 -7.75 -1.30
CA ASP A 15 -18.68 -8.07 -2.49
C ASP A 15 -18.76 -7.00 -3.57
N GLN A 16 -19.70 -6.07 -3.48
CA GLN A 16 -19.88 -5.00 -4.45
C GLN A 16 -18.93 -3.83 -4.24
N PHE A 17 -18.26 -3.77 -3.08
CA PHE A 17 -17.35 -2.68 -2.75
C PHE A 17 -15.94 -2.98 -3.21
N SER A 18 -15.22 -1.93 -3.61
CA SER A 18 -13.81 -2.04 -3.93
C SER A 18 -12.99 -2.11 -2.65
N PHE A 19 -11.92 -2.89 -2.69
CA PHE A 19 -11.07 -3.13 -1.53
C PHE A 19 -9.62 -2.88 -1.88
N TYR A 20 -8.88 -2.34 -0.91
CA TYR A 20 -7.43 -2.40 -0.93
C TYR A 20 -7.02 -3.73 -0.31
N ARG A 21 -6.01 -4.37 -0.88
CA ARG A 21 -5.53 -5.67 -0.41
C ARG A 21 -4.17 -5.50 0.24
N ILE A 22 -4.04 -6.01 1.44
CA ILE A 22 -2.78 -6.00 2.17
C ILE A 22 -2.31 -7.44 2.30
N PRO A 23 -1.10 -7.79 1.79
CA PRO A 23 -0.60 -9.16 1.93
C PRO A 23 -0.55 -9.59 3.39
N LYS A 24 -1.03 -10.76 3.68
CA LYS A 24 -1.04 -11.31 5.05
C LYS A 24 0.36 -11.39 5.65
N LEU A 25 1.37 -11.64 4.82
CA LEU A 25 2.77 -11.73 5.27
C LEU A 25 3.24 -10.45 5.96
N LEU A 26 2.72 -9.28 5.58
CA LEU A 26 3.09 -8.03 6.24
C LEU A 26 2.67 -8.00 7.71
N VAL A 27 1.67 -8.78 8.07
CA VAL A 27 1.17 -8.85 9.44
C VAL A 27 1.75 -10.05 10.19
N THR A 28 1.96 -11.17 9.50
CA THR A 28 2.32 -12.44 10.14
C THR A 28 3.81 -12.76 10.15
N ASP A 29 4.60 -12.22 9.21
CA ASP A 29 6.02 -12.53 9.09
C ASP A 29 6.86 -11.60 9.98
N GLU A 30 7.80 -12.19 10.71
CA GLU A 30 8.66 -11.44 11.63
C GLU A 30 9.52 -10.37 10.95
N ARG A 31 9.87 -10.57 9.70
CA ARG A 31 10.65 -9.59 8.93
C ARG A 31 9.99 -8.21 8.87
N PHE A 32 8.67 -8.18 8.99
CA PHE A 32 7.89 -6.94 8.84
C PHE A 32 7.34 -6.40 10.16
N ARG A 33 7.78 -6.94 11.30
CA ARG A 33 7.31 -6.46 12.60
C ARG A 33 7.62 -5.01 12.87
N GLY A 34 8.77 -4.54 12.40
CA GLY A 34 9.18 -3.16 12.60
C GLY A 34 8.51 -2.17 11.65
N VAL A 35 7.76 -2.66 10.67
CA VAL A 35 7.05 -1.79 9.73
C VAL A 35 5.75 -1.31 10.39
N SER A 36 5.51 0.00 10.34
CA SER A 36 4.31 0.58 10.93
C SER A 36 3.04 0.13 10.19
N ALA A 37 1.91 0.16 10.89
CA ALA A 37 0.62 -0.14 10.28
C ALA A 37 0.31 0.80 9.12
N ASP A 38 0.66 2.08 9.26
CA ASP A 38 0.45 3.05 8.20
C ASP A 38 1.27 2.73 6.94
N ALA A 39 2.51 2.27 7.12
CA ALA A 39 3.34 1.85 5.99
C ALA A 39 2.78 0.61 5.31
N LYS A 40 2.23 -0.33 6.06
CA LYS A 40 1.55 -1.51 5.50
C LYS A 40 0.31 -1.12 4.71
N LEU A 41 -0.45 -0.17 5.23
CA LEU A 41 -1.60 0.38 4.50
C LEU A 41 -1.14 1.05 3.20
N LEU A 42 -0.11 1.87 3.26
CA LEU A 42 0.46 2.51 2.08
C LEU A 42 0.86 1.49 1.03
N TYR A 43 1.48 0.39 1.44
CA TYR A 43 1.85 -0.66 0.50
C TYR A 43 0.62 -1.25 -0.19
N GLY A 44 -0.48 -1.43 0.53
CA GLY A 44 -1.75 -1.88 -0.06
C GLY A 44 -2.28 -0.90 -1.11
N LEU A 45 -2.17 0.40 -0.85
CA LEU A 45 -2.55 1.43 -1.82
C LEU A 45 -1.66 1.38 -3.07
N MET A 46 -0.37 1.12 -2.90
CA MET A 46 0.57 0.98 -4.00
C MET A 46 0.28 -0.26 -4.84
N LEU A 47 -0.09 -1.38 -4.22
CA LEU A 47 -0.47 -2.58 -4.94
C LEU A 47 -1.70 -2.36 -5.81
N ASP A 48 -2.66 -1.59 -5.34
CA ASP A 48 -3.82 -1.21 -6.13
C ASP A 48 -3.41 -0.40 -7.36
N ARG A 49 -2.53 0.57 -7.18
CA ARG A 49 -1.98 1.38 -8.27
C ARG A 49 -1.20 0.52 -9.25
N MET A 50 -0.46 -0.47 -8.75
CA MET A 50 0.29 -1.42 -9.59
C MET A 50 -0.63 -2.23 -10.49
N SER A 51 -1.78 -2.68 -9.98
CA SER A 51 -2.77 -3.39 -10.80
C SER A 51 -3.26 -2.53 -11.96
N LEU A 52 -3.48 -1.25 -11.71
CA LEU A 52 -3.89 -0.31 -12.75
C LEU A 52 -2.78 -0.10 -13.78
N SER A 53 -1.54 0.05 -13.32
CA SER A 53 -0.37 0.21 -14.20
C SER A 53 -0.18 -1.01 -15.10
N LEU A 54 -0.37 -2.21 -14.55
CA LEU A 54 -0.27 -3.44 -15.33
C LEU A 54 -1.31 -3.47 -16.44
N ARG A 55 -2.55 -3.07 -16.15
CA ARG A 55 -3.61 -2.99 -17.15
C ARG A 55 -3.31 -1.95 -18.24
N ASN A 56 -2.60 -0.88 -17.89
CA ASN A 56 -2.21 0.17 -18.81
C ASN A 56 -0.92 -0.15 -19.57
N GLY A 57 -0.25 -1.26 -19.23
CA GLY A 57 0.98 -1.68 -19.90
C GLY A 57 2.20 -0.86 -19.49
N TRP A 58 2.21 -0.27 -18.29
CA TRP A 58 3.35 0.52 -17.80
C TRP A 58 4.44 -0.41 -17.28
N LEU A 59 5.35 -0.76 -18.17
CA LEU A 59 6.47 -1.65 -17.87
C LEU A 59 7.79 -0.94 -18.15
N ASP A 60 8.82 -1.26 -17.36
CA ASP A 60 10.17 -0.75 -17.61
C ASP A 60 10.89 -1.62 -18.66
N ALA A 61 12.15 -1.29 -18.92
CA ALA A 61 12.95 -1.99 -19.94
C ALA A 61 13.14 -3.49 -19.63
N GLN A 62 13.03 -3.89 -18.36
CA GLN A 62 13.13 -5.28 -17.93
C GLN A 62 11.76 -5.97 -17.80
N GLY A 63 10.68 -5.32 -18.22
CA GLY A 63 9.33 -5.87 -18.11
C GLY A 63 8.71 -5.80 -16.73
N ARG A 64 9.28 -5.01 -15.82
CA ARG A 64 8.75 -4.85 -14.46
C ARG A 64 7.70 -3.74 -14.42
N VAL A 65 6.63 -3.98 -13.66
CA VAL A 65 5.58 -2.97 -13.48
C VAL A 65 6.10 -1.84 -12.62
N TYR A 66 5.87 -0.60 -13.04
CA TYR A 66 6.19 0.58 -12.24
C TYR A 66 4.95 1.43 -12.02
N ILE A 67 4.99 2.24 -10.98
CA ILE A 67 3.92 3.18 -10.66
C ILE A 67 4.52 4.56 -10.41
N PHE A 68 3.70 5.58 -10.60
CA PHE A 68 3.99 6.93 -10.12
C PHE A 68 3.25 7.13 -8.82
N PHE A 69 3.98 7.46 -7.76
CA PHE A 69 3.39 7.68 -6.44
C PHE A 69 4.21 8.72 -5.70
N THR A 70 3.65 9.90 -5.54
CA THR A 70 4.37 11.05 -4.98
C THR A 70 4.16 11.17 -3.47
N VAL A 71 5.06 11.92 -2.83
CA VAL A 71 4.89 12.28 -1.41
C VAL A 71 3.56 13.01 -1.21
N ASP A 72 3.20 13.90 -2.14
CA ASP A 72 1.94 14.64 -2.05
C ASP A 72 0.72 13.70 -2.08
N GLU A 73 0.77 12.66 -2.90
CA GLU A 73 -0.31 11.66 -2.93
C GLU A 73 -0.43 10.90 -1.61
N VAL A 74 0.70 10.54 -1.00
CA VAL A 74 0.70 9.88 0.31
C VAL A 74 0.07 10.80 1.36
N MET A 75 0.46 12.07 1.37
CA MET A 75 -0.08 13.05 2.30
C MET A 75 -1.60 13.16 2.16
N GLU A 76 -2.07 13.20 0.94
CA GLU A 76 -3.50 13.33 0.64
C GLU A 76 -4.28 12.08 1.04
N LEU A 77 -3.79 10.90 0.68
CA LEU A 77 -4.48 9.64 0.93
C LEU A 77 -4.50 9.25 2.41
N LEU A 78 -3.44 9.53 3.14
CA LEU A 78 -3.30 9.12 4.53
C LEU A 78 -3.52 10.28 5.52
N TYR A 79 -3.88 11.47 5.03
CA TYR A 79 -4.10 12.65 5.86
C TYR A 79 -2.93 12.92 6.80
N CYS A 80 -1.73 12.96 6.24
CA CYS A 80 -0.52 13.21 7.02
C CYS A 80 0.34 14.30 6.39
N LYS A 81 1.31 14.79 7.15
CA LYS A 81 2.26 15.79 6.67
C LYS A 81 3.43 15.15 5.95
N SER A 82 4.24 15.96 5.28
CA SER A 82 5.34 15.49 4.46
C SER A 82 6.38 14.66 5.24
N GLU A 83 6.64 14.99 6.48
CA GLU A 83 7.58 14.25 7.31
C GLU A 83 7.15 12.80 7.52
N LYS A 84 5.89 12.61 7.86
CA LYS A 84 5.34 11.26 8.03
C LYS A 84 5.29 10.51 6.71
N ALA A 85 4.83 11.17 5.64
CA ALA A 85 4.78 10.56 4.31
C ALA A 85 6.17 10.07 3.86
N THR A 86 7.19 10.91 4.03
CA THR A 86 8.56 10.57 3.69
C THR A 86 9.07 9.38 4.52
N ARG A 87 8.75 9.38 5.82
CA ARG A 87 9.12 8.28 6.72
C ARG A 87 8.47 6.97 6.29
N LEU A 88 7.19 6.99 5.93
CA LEU A 88 6.48 5.79 5.50
C LEU A 88 7.08 5.21 4.23
N LEU A 89 7.40 6.06 3.27
CA LEU A 89 8.08 5.62 2.05
C LEU A 89 9.44 5.02 2.36
N ALA A 90 10.18 5.62 3.28
CA ALA A 90 11.48 5.11 3.70
C ALA A 90 11.39 3.74 4.38
N GLU A 91 10.34 3.48 5.16
CA GLU A 91 10.11 2.17 5.78
C GLU A 91 9.99 1.05 4.74
N LEU A 92 9.43 1.37 3.59
CA LEU A 92 9.19 0.38 2.53
C LEU A 92 10.36 0.26 1.56
N ASP A 93 11.24 1.23 1.52
CA ASP A 93 12.30 1.37 0.52
C ASP A 93 13.36 0.27 0.62
N SER A 94 13.90 -0.12 -0.53
CA SER A 94 14.95 -1.12 -0.63
C SER A 94 16.28 -0.70 0.02
N LYS A 95 16.54 0.61 0.12
CA LYS A 95 17.78 1.13 0.68
C LYS A 95 17.70 1.47 2.16
N LYS A 96 16.56 1.97 2.60
CA LYS A 96 16.40 2.49 3.98
C LYS A 96 15.48 1.65 4.86
N GLY A 97 14.71 0.77 4.28
CA GLY A 97 13.71 -0.01 4.98
C GLY A 97 13.76 -1.48 4.66
N VAL A 98 12.58 -2.10 4.58
CA VAL A 98 12.46 -3.56 4.45
C VAL A 98 12.55 -4.08 3.00
N GLY A 99 12.66 -3.19 2.03
CA GLY A 99 12.89 -3.60 0.65
C GLY A 99 11.66 -4.04 -0.14
N LEU A 100 10.48 -3.58 0.24
CA LEU A 100 9.24 -3.90 -0.48
C LEU A 100 9.07 -3.05 -1.74
N ILE A 101 9.68 -1.88 -1.78
CA ILE A 101 9.65 -1.00 -2.96
C ILE A 101 11.08 -0.58 -3.32
N GLU A 102 11.26 -0.26 -4.60
CA GLU A 102 12.49 0.35 -5.08
C GLU A 102 12.12 1.67 -5.73
N ARG A 103 12.71 2.75 -5.23
CA ARG A 103 12.48 4.09 -5.77
C ARG A 103 13.47 4.39 -6.87
N VAL A 104 12.97 4.78 -8.04
CA VAL A 104 13.78 5.18 -9.19
C VAL A 104 13.51 6.66 -9.46
N ARG A 105 14.57 7.40 -9.62
CA ARG A 105 14.49 8.83 -9.92
C ARG A 105 14.90 9.13 -11.34
#